data_a01718a06a59ad808f895f2914d4a093
#
_entry.id   a01718a06a59ad808f895f2914d4a093
#
_cell.length_a   1.000
_cell.length_b   1.000
_cell.length_c   1.000
_cell.angle_alpha   90.00
_cell.angle_beta   90.00
_cell.angle_gamma   90.00
#
_symmetry.space_group_name_H-M   'P 1'
#
loop_
_entity.id
_entity.type
_entity.pdbx_description
1 polymer ?
#
loop_
_entity_poly.entity_id
_entity_poly.type
_entity_poly.pdbx_seq_one_letter_code
_entity_poly.pdbx_strand_id
1 'polypeptide(L)'
;LQKIRNGKKTYGITPRIPGGFITPDNLIKIANVAKKYGGALKLTSGQRVAILGLQPEDVEKAWEDLGMEPGVLSSYSVKNVEMCPAIFCKRSKQNSVKLGMRIERRFYGAITPNRTKITVVGCRNSCSSAYAKDISVVADQEGYIIAAGGSAGFHPRLPDKIAEYLTEDEAFYMVETIYDYYCNEAEKGEKLGHFIDRITIDKFRKDVLNLFEEKMENIKKEDAQNE
;
A
#
# COMPACT_ATOMS: atom_id res chain seq x y z
N LEU A 1 -9.34 13.96 -12.92
CA LEU A 1 -10.18 13.98 -14.12
C LEU A 1 -10.72 12.57 -14.40
N GLN A 2 -12.02 12.45 -14.64
CA GLN A 2 -12.69 11.23 -15.05
C GLN A 2 -12.86 11.20 -16.59
N LYS A 3 -13.49 10.13 -17.13
CA LYS A 3 -13.78 10.03 -18.55
C LYS A 3 -14.69 11.18 -19.01
N ILE A 4 -14.25 11.95 -20.00
CA ILE A 4 -15.05 13.01 -20.61
C ILE A 4 -16.21 12.38 -21.39
N ARG A 5 -17.44 12.84 -21.11
CA ARG A 5 -18.66 12.41 -21.80
C ARG A 5 -19.41 13.62 -22.31
N ASN A 6 -19.74 13.63 -23.61
CA ASN A 6 -20.46 14.74 -24.24
C ASN A 6 -19.84 16.12 -23.97
N GLY A 7 -18.52 16.21 -24.01
CA GLY A 7 -17.75 17.43 -23.72
C GLY A 7 -17.68 17.83 -22.22
N LYS A 8 -18.42 17.16 -21.33
CA LYS A 8 -18.41 17.46 -19.89
C LYS A 8 -17.25 16.77 -19.19
N LYS A 9 -16.48 17.57 -18.46
CA LYS A 9 -15.39 17.12 -17.59
C LYS A 9 -15.94 16.94 -16.18
N THR A 10 -15.74 15.77 -15.57
CA THR A 10 -16.03 15.52 -14.16
C THR A 10 -14.80 14.98 -13.47
N TYR A 11 -14.77 15.11 -12.16
CA TYR A 11 -13.66 14.70 -11.31
C TYR A 11 -14.10 13.70 -10.25
N GLY A 12 -13.15 12.91 -9.80
CA GLY A 12 -13.30 12.08 -8.61
C GLY A 12 -12.20 12.41 -7.62
N ILE A 13 -12.56 12.49 -6.36
CA ILE A 13 -11.63 12.64 -5.25
C ILE A 13 -11.70 11.43 -4.34
N THR A 14 -10.58 11.13 -3.69
CA THR A 14 -10.45 9.95 -2.83
C THR A 14 -9.66 10.36 -1.59
N PRO A 15 -10.31 10.60 -0.46
CA PRO A 15 -9.62 10.93 0.78
C PRO A 15 -8.78 9.74 1.28
N ARG A 16 -7.76 10.06 2.08
CA ARG A 16 -6.90 9.07 2.73
C ARG A 16 -7.66 8.31 3.79
N ILE A 17 -7.61 7.00 3.72
CA ILE A 17 -8.21 6.06 4.68
C ILE A 17 -7.16 4.96 4.94
N PRO A 18 -6.25 5.15 5.92
CA PRO A 18 -5.19 4.20 6.20
C PRO A 18 -5.72 2.80 6.49
N GLY A 19 -5.25 1.80 5.73
CA GLY A 19 -5.66 0.41 5.88
C GLY A 19 -7.15 0.12 5.73
N GLY A 20 -7.94 1.07 5.21
CA GLY A 20 -9.39 0.96 5.15
C GLY A 20 -10.10 1.26 6.49
N PHE A 21 -9.36 1.65 7.53
CA PHE A 21 -9.94 2.01 8.83
C PHE A 21 -10.35 3.49 8.82
N ILE A 22 -11.62 3.75 9.09
CA ILE A 22 -12.21 5.09 9.10
C ILE A 22 -13.12 5.25 10.33
N THR A 23 -13.12 6.43 10.92
CA THR A 23 -14.05 6.74 12.00
C THR A 23 -15.46 7.00 11.45
N PRO A 24 -16.52 6.73 12.23
CA PRO A 24 -17.88 7.04 11.81
C PRO A 24 -18.05 8.51 11.38
N ASP A 25 -17.45 9.46 12.11
CA ASP A 25 -17.55 10.89 11.81
C ASP A 25 -16.92 11.24 10.45
N ASN A 26 -15.76 10.68 10.13
CA ASN A 26 -15.13 10.88 8.83
C ASN A 26 -15.94 10.23 7.69
N LEU A 27 -16.57 9.08 7.93
CA LEU A 27 -17.44 8.46 6.94
C LEU A 27 -18.70 9.30 6.68
N ILE A 28 -19.31 9.84 7.74
CA ILE A 28 -20.45 10.77 7.67
C ILE A 28 -20.02 12.05 6.91
N LYS A 29 -18.84 12.62 7.22
CA LYS A 29 -18.30 13.77 6.52
C LYS A 29 -18.17 13.52 5.02
N ILE A 30 -17.59 12.39 4.61
CA ILE A 30 -17.49 12.00 3.20
C ILE A 30 -18.87 11.90 2.54
N ALA A 31 -19.84 11.31 3.23
CA ALA A 31 -21.20 11.17 2.73
C ALA A 31 -21.89 12.54 2.55
N ASN A 32 -21.73 13.45 3.53
CA ASN A 32 -22.29 14.80 3.47
C ASN A 32 -21.69 15.65 2.34
N VAL A 33 -20.36 15.57 2.15
CA VAL A 33 -19.69 16.27 1.04
C VAL A 33 -20.16 15.70 -0.32
N ALA A 34 -20.25 14.40 -0.46
CA ALA A 34 -20.79 13.80 -1.67
C ALA A 34 -22.23 14.28 -1.95
N LYS A 35 -23.09 14.31 -0.92
CA LYS A 35 -24.47 14.81 -1.04
C LYS A 35 -24.51 16.29 -1.41
N LYS A 36 -23.69 17.13 -0.80
CA LYS A 36 -23.62 18.60 -1.05
C LYS A 36 -23.29 18.92 -2.51
N TYR A 37 -22.35 18.20 -3.09
CA TYR A 37 -21.85 18.43 -4.46
C TYR A 37 -22.44 17.45 -5.50
N GLY A 38 -23.49 16.71 -5.18
CA GLY A 38 -24.17 15.79 -6.10
C GLY A 38 -23.30 14.62 -6.58
N GLY A 39 -22.26 14.28 -5.83
CA GLY A 39 -21.34 13.18 -6.16
C GLY A 39 -21.87 11.82 -5.78
N ALA A 40 -21.46 10.79 -6.52
CA ALA A 40 -21.70 9.39 -6.17
C ALA A 40 -20.56 8.82 -5.33
N LEU A 41 -20.87 7.99 -4.33
CA LEU A 41 -19.86 7.29 -3.53
C LEU A 41 -19.53 5.93 -4.16
N LYS A 42 -18.23 5.61 -4.18
CA LYS A 42 -17.71 4.31 -4.61
C LYS A 42 -16.74 3.74 -3.58
N LEU A 43 -17.07 2.57 -3.03
CA LEU A 43 -16.11 1.76 -2.29
C LEU A 43 -15.13 1.15 -3.29
N THR A 44 -13.85 1.48 -3.14
CA THR A 44 -12.81 1.05 -4.08
C THR A 44 -12.14 -0.25 -3.61
N SER A 45 -11.55 -1.00 -4.55
CA SER A 45 -10.76 -2.19 -4.21
C SER A 45 -9.51 -1.88 -3.37
N GLY A 46 -9.04 -0.62 -3.38
CA GLY A 46 -7.93 -0.15 -2.54
C GLY A 46 -8.38 0.30 -1.14
N GLN A 47 -9.52 -0.18 -0.65
CA GLN A 47 -10.05 0.10 0.70
C GLN A 47 -10.26 1.60 0.98
N ARG A 48 -10.69 2.36 -0.02
CA ARG A 48 -10.98 3.79 0.10
C ARG A 48 -12.39 4.09 -0.38
N VAL A 49 -12.95 5.21 0.05
CA VAL A 49 -14.19 5.77 -0.47
C VAL A 49 -13.84 6.87 -1.48
N ALA A 50 -14.31 6.75 -2.70
CA ALA A 50 -14.18 7.78 -3.72
C ALA A 50 -15.49 8.56 -3.86
N ILE A 51 -15.42 9.88 -3.99
CA ILE A 51 -16.51 10.75 -4.40
C ILE A 51 -16.33 11.00 -5.89
N LEU A 52 -17.30 10.61 -6.70
CA LEU A 52 -17.23 10.62 -8.16
C LEU A 52 -18.27 11.59 -8.74
N GLY A 53 -17.99 12.19 -9.89
CA GLY A 53 -18.93 13.01 -10.63
C GLY A 53 -18.91 14.49 -10.24
N LEU A 54 -17.94 14.95 -9.48
CA LEU A 54 -17.82 16.36 -9.11
C LEU A 54 -17.59 17.25 -10.32
N GLN A 55 -18.19 18.44 -10.33
CA GLN A 55 -17.91 19.46 -11.32
C GLN A 55 -16.52 20.07 -11.08
N PRO A 56 -15.83 20.59 -12.11
CA PRO A 56 -14.48 21.17 -11.97
C PRO A 56 -14.40 22.25 -10.87
N GLU A 57 -15.37 23.12 -10.78
CA GLU A 57 -15.47 24.25 -9.85
C GLU A 57 -15.72 23.84 -8.39
N ASP A 58 -16.14 22.59 -8.17
CA ASP A 58 -16.47 22.09 -6.84
C ASP A 58 -15.34 21.27 -6.19
N VAL A 59 -14.31 20.90 -6.96
CA VAL A 59 -13.26 20.00 -6.49
C VAL A 59 -12.50 20.57 -5.30
N GLU A 60 -12.05 21.82 -5.37
CA GLU A 60 -11.30 22.47 -4.29
C GLU A 60 -12.17 22.65 -3.04
N LYS A 61 -13.39 23.13 -3.22
CA LYS A 61 -14.37 23.29 -2.13
C LYS A 61 -14.71 21.97 -1.45
N ALA A 62 -14.82 20.89 -2.24
CA ALA A 62 -15.07 19.55 -1.69
C ALA A 62 -13.89 19.07 -0.85
N TRP A 63 -12.64 19.38 -1.21
CA TRP A 63 -11.46 19.08 -0.41
C TRP A 63 -11.41 19.93 0.88
N GLU A 64 -11.75 21.20 0.80
CA GLU A 64 -11.86 22.10 1.96
C GLU A 64 -12.91 21.59 2.96
N ASP A 65 -14.10 21.26 2.49
CA ASP A 65 -15.19 20.71 3.32
C ASP A 65 -14.81 19.34 3.95
N LEU A 66 -14.06 18.51 3.23
CA LEU A 66 -13.55 17.26 3.76
C LEU A 66 -12.53 17.48 4.88
N GLY A 67 -11.62 18.44 4.72
CA GLY A 67 -10.49 18.62 5.63
C GLY A 67 -9.68 17.36 5.85
N MET A 68 -9.58 16.52 4.83
CA MET A 68 -8.85 15.24 4.85
C MET A 68 -7.75 15.25 3.80
N GLU A 69 -6.66 14.55 4.08
CA GLU A 69 -5.56 14.36 3.11
C GLU A 69 -6.02 13.56 1.88
N PRO A 70 -5.46 13.81 0.70
CA PRO A 70 -5.72 13.00 -0.49
C PRO A 70 -5.13 11.60 -0.33
N GLY A 71 -5.87 10.56 -0.71
CA GLY A 71 -5.41 9.17 -0.66
C GLY A 71 -4.42 8.77 -1.76
N VAL A 72 -4.14 9.69 -2.71
CA VAL A 72 -3.15 9.49 -3.79
C VAL A 72 -2.49 10.81 -4.08
N LEU A 73 -1.19 10.91 -3.80
CA LEU A 73 -0.39 12.12 -4.00
C LEU A 73 0.25 12.18 -5.40
N SER A 74 0.62 11.03 -5.97
CA SER A 74 1.26 10.93 -7.27
C SER A 74 0.79 9.69 -8.03
N SER A 75 0.90 9.71 -9.35
CA SER A 75 0.63 8.53 -10.20
C SER A 75 1.62 7.41 -9.92
N TYR A 76 2.89 7.74 -9.74
CA TYR A 76 3.99 6.83 -9.45
C TYR A 76 4.42 6.98 -8.00
N SER A 77 3.67 6.32 -7.12
CA SER A 77 3.93 6.30 -5.69
C SER A 77 3.35 5.04 -5.07
N VAL A 78 3.75 4.79 -3.84
CA VAL A 78 3.06 3.83 -2.98
C VAL A 78 1.63 4.34 -2.77
N LYS A 79 0.68 3.47 -3.02
CA LYS A 79 -0.74 3.72 -2.76
C LYS A 79 -1.04 3.42 -1.28
N ASN A 80 -2.30 3.57 -0.93
CA ASN A 80 -2.77 3.11 0.38
C ASN A 80 -2.29 1.68 0.69
N VAL A 81 -1.74 1.46 1.85
CA VAL A 81 -1.44 0.11 2.33
C VAL A 81 -2.76 -0.58 2.68
N GLU A 82 -3.06 -1.66 1.98
CA GLU A 82 -4.29 -2.41 2.21
C GLU A 82 -4.10 -3.38 3.38
N MET A 83 -5.07 -3.45 4.28
CA MET A 83 -4.99 -4.31 5.46
C MET A 83 -6.27 -5.14 5.61
N CYS A 84 -6.14 -6.32 6.19
CA CYS A 84 -7.33 -7.04 6.68
C CYS A 84 -7.63 -6.59 8.13
N PRO A 85 -8.84 -6.86 8.66
CA PRO A 85 -9.20 -6.44 10.02
C PRO A 85 -8.44 -7.16 11.15
N ALA A 86 -7.48 -8.01 10.84
CA ALA A 86 -6.55 -8.77 11.68
C ALA A 86 -6.95 -8.90 13.17
N ILE A 87 -6.71 -7.87 14.00
CA ILE A 87 -6.99 -7.91 15.45
C ILE A 87 -8.47 -8.17 15.79
N PHE A 88 -9.39 -7.89 14.87
CA PHE A 88 -10.82 -8.20 15.01
C PHE A 88 -11.19 -9.59 14.47
N CYS A 89 -10.20 -10.35 13.95
CA CYS A 89 -10.40 -11.64 13.34
C CYS A 89 -9.76 -12.76 14.15
N LYS A 90 -10.56 -13.76 14.53
CA LYS A 90 -10.10 -14.94 15.29
C LYS A 90 -9.03 -15.79 14.58
N ARG A 91 -8.83 -15.59 13.26
CA ARG A 91 -7.83 -16.30 12.47
C ARG A 91 -6.47 -15.58 12.41
N SER A 92 -6.41 -14.34 12.87
CA SER A 92 -5.16 -13.58 12.86
C SER A 92 -4.07 -14.26 13.67
N LYS A 93 -2.86 -14.28 13.16
CA LYS A 93 -1.69 -14.92 13.79
C LYS A 93 -0.76 -13.91 14.44
N GLN A 94 -0.71 -12.68 13.93
CA GLN A 94 0.12 -11.59 14.40
C GLN A 94 -0.68 -10.27 14.45
N ASN A 95 -0.15 -9.23 15.10
CA ASN A 95 -0.75 -7.89 15.10
C ASN A 95 -0.46 -7.13 13.79
N SER A 96 -1.05 -7.63 12.71
CA SER A 96 -0.81 -7.10 11.37
C SER A 96 -1.36 -5.69 11.15
N VAL A 97 -2.29 -5.21 11.99
CA VAL A 97 -2.76 -3.81 11.90
C VAL A 97 -1.67 -2.87 12.38
N LYS A 98 -0.98 -3.18 13.49
CA LYS A 98 0.12 -2.36 14.02
C LYS A 98 1.23 -2.22 12.98
N LEU A 99 1.70 -3.34 12.43
CA LEU A 99 2.72 -3.35 11.37
C LEU A 99 2.24 -2.61 10.12
N GLY A 100 1.02 -2.87 9.67
CA GLY A 100 0.43 -2.22 8.50
C GLY A 100 0.32 -0.70 8.65
N MET A 101 -0.07 -0.18 9.82
CA MET A 101 -0.10 1.25 10.09
C MET A 101 1.29 1.87 10.18
N ARG A 102 2.30 1.12 10.64
CA ARG A 102 3.71 1.55 10.63
C ARG A 102 4.20 1.69 9.18
N ILE A 103 3.94 0.70 8.34
CA ILE A 103 4.28 0.73 6.90
C ILE A 103 3.52 1.86 6.19
N GLU A 104 2.22 2.04 6.47
CA GLU A 104 1.42 3.12 5.88
C GLU A 104 2.00 4.50 6.20
N ARG A 105 2.38 4.76 7.45
CA ARG A 105 3.00 6.03 7.86
C ARG A 105 4.33 6.29 7.17
N ARG A 106 5.13 5.23 7.00
CA ARG A 106 6.46 5.33 6.37
C ARG A 106 6.40 5.58 4.87
N PHE A 107 5.44 4.95 4.20
CA PHE A 107 5.40 4.93 2.73
C PHE A 107 4.28 5.76 2.11
N TYR A 108 3.45 6.44 2.89
CA TYR A 108 2.39 7.29 2.35
C TYR A 108 2.96 8.33 1.38
N GLY A 109 2.56 8.22 0.12
CA GLY A 109 3.01 9.10 -0.95
C GLY A 109 4.46 8.92 -1.42
N ALA A 110 5.19 7.96 -0.87
CA ALA A 110 6.57 7.67 -1.28
C ALA A 110 6.64 7.36 -2.78
N ILE A 111 7.55 8.02 -3.48
CA ILE A 111 7.69 7.91 -4.95
C ILE A 111 8.32 6.57 -5.31
N THR A 112 7.83 5.97 -6.36
CA THR A 112 8.29 4.68 -6.89
C THR A 112 8.39 4.74 -8.42
N PRO A 113 9.19 3.85 -9.05
CA PRO A 113 9.29 3.78 -10.51
C PRO A 113 7.95 3.61 -11.23
N ASN A 114 7.00 2.87 -10.62
CA ASN A 114 5.62 2.74 -11.06
C ASN A 114 4.69 2.68 -9.85
N ARG A 115 3.38 2.75 -10.07
CA ARG A 115 2.36 2.61 -9.03
C ARG A 115 2.57 1.31 -8.24
N THR A 116 2.86 1.43 -6.96
CA THR A 116 3.15 0.32 -6.05
C THR A 116 2.03 0.14 -5.03
N LYS A 117 1.65 -1.10 -4.81
CA LYS A 117 0.63 -1.49 -3.81
C LYS A 117 1.28 -2.38 -2.77
N ILE A 118 1.08 -2.04 -1.51
CA ILE A 118 1.52 -2.84 -0.37
C ILE A 118 0.28 -3.37 0.36
N THR A 119 0.34 -4.58 0.87
CA THR A 119 -0.71 -5.15 1.71
C THR A 119 -0.13 -5.86 2.92
N VAL A 120 -0.87 -5.81 4.03
CA VAL A 120 -0.53 -6.51 5.27
C VAL A 120 -1.75 -7.31 5.72
N VAL A 121 -1.63 -8.62 5.84
CA VAL A 121 -2.72 -9.51 6.23
C VAL A 121 -2.38 -10.36 7.45
N GLY A 122 -3.38 -10.60 8.29
CA GLY A 122 -3.25 -11.28 9.58
C GLY A 122 -3.11 -12.80 9.51
N CYS A 123 -3.24 -13.42 8.34
CA CYS A 123 -3.04 -14.86 8.12
C CYS A 123 -2.99 -15.21 6.63
N ARG A 124 -2.60 -16.45 6.31
CA ARG A 124 -2.51 -16.97 4.94
C ARG A 124 -3.81 -16.99 4.14
N ASN A 125 -4.98 -16.74 4.78
CA ASN A 125 -6.26 -16.62 4.06
C ASN A 125 -6.33 -15.41 3.13
N SER A 126 -5.43 -14.44 3.29
CA SER A 126 -5.19 -13.35 2.32
C SER A 126 -6.43 -12.54 1.92
N CYS A 127 -7.31 -12.19 2.88
CA CYS A 127 -8.59 -11.50 2.61
C CYS A 127 -8.46 -10.17 1.88
N SER A 128 -7.31 -9.47 2.00
CA SER A 128 -7.00 -8.24 1.25
C SER A 128 -6.17 -8.51 -0.01
N SER A 129 -6.31 -9.71 -0.59
CA SER A 129 -5.69 -10.10 -1.86
C SER A 129 -4.17 -9.88 -1.89
N ALA A 130 -3.47 -10.34 -0.84
CA ALA A 130 -2.03 -10.16 -0.69
C ALA A 130 -1.26 -10.63 -1.93
N TYR A 131 -1.61 -11.79 -2.46
CA TYR A 131 -0.92 -12.37 -3.62
C TYR A 131 -1.18 -11.66 -4.96
N ALA A 132 -1.90 -10.53 -4.93
CA ALA A 132 -2.14 -9.67 -6.10
C ALA A 132 -1.54 -8.27 -5.94
N LYS A 133 -0.58 -8.11 -5.01
CA LYS A 133 0.05 -6.81 -4.69
C LYS A 133 1.54 -6.84 -4.96
N ASP A 134 2.10 -5.66 -5.20
CA ASP A 134 3.52 -5.51 -5.51
C ASP A 134 4.41 -5.96 -4.33
N ILE A 135 4.03 -5.62 -3.09
CA ILE A 135 4.68 -6.11 -1.86
C ILE A 135 3.61 -6.65 -0.92
N SER A 136 3.81 -7.86 -0.41
CA SER A 136 2.87 -8.56 0.44
C SER A 136 3.50 -8.98 1.75
N VAL A 137 2.86 -8.62 2.86
CA VAL A 137 3.22 -9.02 4.22
C VAL A 137 2.12 -9.92 4.76
N VAL A 138 2.42 -11.19 4.93
CA VAL A 138 1.44 -12.20 5.34
C VAL A 138 1.85 -12.77 6.69
N ALA A 139 1.01 -12.56 7.71
CA ALA A 139 1.25 -13.13 9.03
C ALA A 139 1.04 -14.65 9.05
N ASP A 140 1.88 -15.33 9.80
CA ASP A 140 1.79 -16.75 10.11
C ASP A 140 2.04 -16.99 11.61
N GLN A 141 2.01 -18.24 12.04
CA GLN A 141 2.21 -18.59 13.45
C GLN A 141 3.59 -18.20 13.97
N GLU A 142 4.62 -18.38 13.15
CA GLU A 142 6.03 -18.19 13.48
C GLU A 142 6.57 -16.81 13.09
N GLY A 143 5.71 -15.87 12.64
CA GLY A 143 6.13 -14.54 12.22
C GLY A 143 5.45 -14.07 10.94
N TYR A 144 6.20 -13.34 10.11
CA TYR A 144 5.70 -12.79 8.85
C TYR A 144 6.43 -13.40 7.65
N ILE A 145 5.66 -13.58 6.58
CA ILE A 145 6.14 -13.95 5.25
C ILE A 145 6.10 -12.71 4.38
N ILE A 146 7.18 -12.42 3.68
CA ILE A 146 7.26 -11.34 2.68
C ILE A 146 7.31 -11.93 1.29
N ALA A 147 6.47 -11.41 0.41
CA ALA A 147 6.48 -11.75 -0.99
C ALA A 147 6.42 -10.48 -1.86
N ALA A 148 7.03 -10.52 -3.04
CA ALA A 148 7.17 -9.37 -3.93
C ALA A 148 6.81 -9.68 -5.37
N GLY A 149 6.35 -8.68 -6.13
CA GLY A 149 6.12 -8.76 -7.56
C GLY A 149 4.73 -9.24 -7.99
N GLY A 150 3.76 -9.34 -7.07
CA GLY A 150 2.39 -9.72 -7.41
C GLY A 150 1.63 -8.64 -8.21
N SER A 151 0.74 -9.06 -9.09
CA SER A 151 -0.09 -8.18 -9.90
C SER A 151 -1.39 -8.88 -10.33
N ALA A 152 -2.51 -8.14 -10.29
CA ALA A 152 -3.79 -8.56 -10.87
C ALA A 152 -4.20 -7.63 -12.04
N GLY A 153 -3.23 -7.03 -12.74
CA GLY A 153 -3.47 -6.14 -13.87
C GLY A 153 -3.55 -6.87 -15.22
N PHE A 154 -3.17 -6.16 -16.30
CA PHE A 154 -3.16 -6.73 -17.67
C PHE A 154 -2.27 -7.96 -17.81
N HIS A 155 -1.20 -8.04 -17.03
CA HIS A 155 -0.31 -9.19 -16.94
C HIS A 155 -0.37 -9.72 -15.50
N PRO A 156 -1.27 -10.67 -15.20
CA PRO A 156 -1.40 -11.25 -13.86
C PRO A 156 -0.11 -12.01 -13.50
N ARG A 157 0.35 -11.81 -12.25
CA ARG A 157 1.54 -12.46 -11.73
C ARG A 157 1.33 -12.77 -10.25
N LEU A 158 1.66 -13.97 -9.84
CA LEU A 158 1.79 -14.29 -8.41
C LEU A 158 3.12 -13.72 -7.89
N PRO A 159 3.16 -13.25 -6.64
CA PRO A 159 4.40 -12.76 -6.05
C PRO A 159 5.33 -13.91 -5.70
N ASP A 160 6.62 -13.66 -5.75
CA ASP A 160 7.63 -14.56 -5.24
C ASP A 160 7.83 -14.40 -3.74
N LYS A 161 7.96 -15.49 -3.01
CA LYS A 161 8.35 -15.45 -1.60
C LYS A 161 9.81 -15.00 -1.49
N ILE A 162 10.05 -13.94 -0.71
CA ILE A 162 11.40 -13.38 -0.48
C ILE A 162 11.97 -13.89 0.83
N ALA A 163 11.19 -13.81 1.92
CA ALA A 163 11.60 -14.26 3.25
C ALA A 163 10.39 -14.77 4.05
N GLU A 164 10.65 -15.52 5.11
CA GLU A 164 9.63 -16.01 6.05
C GLU A 164 10.17 -16.06 7.48
N TYR A 165 9.30 -16.24 8.46
CA TYR A 165 9.60 -16.28 9.90
C TYR A 165 10.14 -14.96 10.48
N LEU A 166 9.86 -13.84 9.82
CA LEU A 166 10.34 -12.53 10.25
C LEU A 166 9.54 -12.02 11.46
N THR A 167 10.22 -11.39 12.39
CA THR A 167 9.60 -10.58 13.44
C THR A 167 8.88 -9.37 12.85
N GLU A 168 8.14 -8.60 13.67
CA GLU A 168 7.46 -7.37 13.21
C GLU A 168 8.47 -6.35 12.66
N ASP A 169 9.61 -6.15 13.35
CA ASP A 169 10.64 -5.21 12.94
C ASP A 169 11.37 -5.67 11.68
N GLU A 170 11.78 -6.93 11.63
CA GLU A 170 12.39 -7.51 10.43
C GLU A 170 11.48 -7.43 9.22
N ALA A 171 10.18 -7.68 9.38
CA ALA A 171 9.19 -7.56 8.31
C ALA A 171 9.06 -6.11 7.82
N PHE A 172 9.09 -5.13 8.73
CA PHE A 172 9.09 -3.71 8.37
C PHE A 172 10.34 -3.34 7.58
N TYR A 173 11.53 -3.70 8.07
CA TYR A 173 12.79 -3.38 7.40
C TYR A 173 12.97 -4.15 6.08
N MET A 174 12.44 -5.36 5.97
CA MET A 174 12.41 -6.09 4.69
C MET A 174 11.58 -5.36 3.64
N VAL A 175 10.41 -4.80 4.02
CA VAL A 175 9.60 -3.97 3.11
C VAL A 175 10.36 -2.72 2.69
N GLU A 176 11.09 -2.06 3.61
CA GLU A 176 11.95 -0.92 3.27
C GLU A 176 13.06 -1.32 2.31
N THR A 177 13.74 -2.42 2.56
CA THR A 177 14.83 -2.91 1.70
C THR A 177 14.34 -3.21 0.28
N ILE A 178 13.19 -3.88 0.15
CA ILE A 178 12.57 -4.14 -1.17
C ILE A 178 12.22 -2.81 -1.86
N TYR A 179 11.65 -1.85 -1.12
CA TYR A 179 11.29 -0.54 -1.67
C TYR A 179 12.54 0.21 -2.16
N ASP A 180 13.58 0.30 -1.33
CA ASP A 180 14.82 1.00 -1.64
C ASP A 180 15.52 0.39 -2.86
N TYR A 181 15.65 -0.95 -2.89
CA TYR A 181 16.25 -1.67 -4.01
C TYR A 181 15.46 -1.46 -5.31
N TYR A 182 14.13 -1.55 -5.25
CA TYR A 182 13.26 -1.29 -6.40
C TYR A 182 13.39 0.15 -6.90
N CYS A 183 13.44 1.13 -6.01
CA CYS A 183 13.58 2.54 -6.41
C CYS A 183 14.93 2.86 -7.05
N ASN A 184 16.00 2.17 -6.62
CA ASN A 184 17.36 2.42 -7.11
C ASN A 184 17.66 1.70 -8.42
N GLU A 185 17.11 0.49 -8.64
CA GLU A 185 17.53 -0.40 -9.71
C GLU A 185 16.51 -0.56 -10.85
N ALA A 186 15.23 -0.22 -10.60
CA ALA A 186 14.20 -0.37 -11.62
C ALA A 186 14.13 0.84 -12.55
N GLU A 187 13.76 0.60 -13.80
CA GLU A 187 13.56 1.63 -14.80
C GLU A 187 12.29 2.45 -14.51
N LYS A 188 12.29 3.72 -14.93
CA LYS A 188 11.11 4.57 -14.79
C LYS A 188 9.93 3.98 -15.58
N GLY A 189 8.81 3.77 -14.89
CA GLY A 189 7.61 3.15 -15.45
C GLY A 189 7.59 1.62 -15.32
N GLU A 190 8.67 1.00 -14.86
CA GLU A 190 8.75 -0.44 -14.66
C GLU A 190 8.02 -0.86 -13.38
N LYS A 191 7.17 -1.87 -13.45
CA LYS A 191 6.51 -2.46 -12.28
C LYS A 191 7.45 -3.41 -11.55
N LEU A 192 7.27 -3.52 -10.22
CA LEU A 192 8.10 -4.41 -9.39
C LEU A 192 8.15 -5.84 -9.92
N GLY A 193 7.02 -6.41 -10.34
CA GLY A 193 7.00 -7.75 -10.94
C GLY A 193 7.79 -7.85 -12.24
N HIS A 194 7.71 -6.85 -13.12
CA HIS A 194 8.49 -6.81 -14.36
C HIS A 194 9.99 -6.61 -14.08
N PHE A 195 10.34 -5.79 -13.10
CA PHE A 195 11.71 -5.64 -12.63
C PHE A 195 12.30 -6.97 -12.16
N ILE A 196 11.55 -7.71 -11.32
CA ILE A 196 11.95 -9.06 -10.87
C ILE A 196 12.13 -9.98 -12.06
N ASP A 197 11.21 -10.00 -13.02
CA ASP A 197 11.31 -10.86 -14.21
C ASP A 197 12.51 -10.49 -15.09
N ARG A 198 12.86 -9.18 -15.20
CA ARG A 198 14.01 -8.70 -15.97
C ARG A 198 15.35 -9.13 -15.38
N ILE A 199 15.51 -9.03 -14.06
CA ILE A 199 16.78 -9.35 -13.40
C ILE A 199 16.85 -10.79 -12.86
N THR A 200 15.78 -11.54 -12.94
CA THR A 200 15.49 -12.87 -12.36
C THR A 200 15.21 -12.83 -10.85
N ILE A 201 14.33 -13.73 -10.40
CA ILE A 201 13.99 -13.85 -8.97
C ILE A 201 15.18 -14.23 -8.09
N ASP A 202 16.08 -15.06 -8.60
CA ASP A 202 17.25 -15.50 -7.84
C ASP A 202 18.20 -14.33 -7.56
N LYS A 203 18.45 -13.49 -8.57
CA LYS A 203 19.24 -12.28 -8.38
C LYS A 203 18.53 -11.31 -7.44
N PHE A 204 17.24 -11.01 -7.68
CA PHE A 204 16.46 -10.12 -6.83
C PHE A 204 16.49 -10.54 -5.36
N ARG A 205 16.20 -11.82 -5.10
CA ARG A 205 16.20 -12.37 -3.74
C ARG A 205 17.57 -12.27 -3.08
N LYS A 206 18.62 -12.65 -3.79
CA LYS A 206 19.99 -12.56 -3.28
C LYS A 206 20.37 -11.15 -2.90
N ASP A 207 20.15 -10.19 -3.79
CA ASP A 207 20.52 -8.79 -3.57
C ASP A 207 19.73 -8.18 -2.40
N VAL A 208 18.41 -8.42 -2.36
CA VAL A 208 17.54 -7.92 -1.28
C VAL A 208 17.93 -8.53 0.07
N LEU A 209 18.23 -9.83 0.14
CA LEU A 209 18.64 -10.47 1.40
C LEU A 209 19.98 -9.93 1.90
N ASN A 210 20.96 -9.75 1.03
CA ASN A 210 22.25 -9.15 1.40
C ASN A 210 22.08 -7.72 1.96
N LEU A 211 21.33 -6.88 1.24
CA LEU A 211 21.04 -5.50 1.70
C LEU A 211 20.26 -5.47 3.02
N PHE A 212 19.38 -6.43 3.22
CA PHE A 212 18.62 -6.57 4.46
C PHE A 212 19.53 -6.96 5.63
N GLU A 213 20.43 -7.93 5.44
CA GLU A 213 21.41 -8.33 6.46
C GLU A 213 22.30 -7.16 6.88
N GLU A 214 22.86 -6.43 5.91
CA GLU A 214 23.65 -5.23 6.16
C GLU A 214 22.86 -4.16 6.95
N LYS A 215 21.61 -3.94 6.57
CA LYS A 215 20.71 -2.99 7.25
C LYS A 215 20.47 -3.41 8.70
N MET A 216 20.18 -4.68 8.94
CA MET A 216 19.92 -5.20 10.29
C MET A 216 21.17 -5.16 11.19
N GLU A 217 22.35 -5.40 10.64
CA GLU A 217 23.60 -5.24 11.37
C GLU A 217 23.86 -3.78 11.79
N ASN A 218 23.59 -2.83 10.91
CA ASN A 218 23.76 -1.41 11.20
C ASN A 218 22.80 -0.95 12.30
N ILE A 219 21.54 -1.36 12.25
CA ILE A 219 20.55 -1.06 13.29
C ILE A 219 21.01 -1.59 14.66
N LYS A 220 21.48 -2.84 14.73
CA LYS A 220 21.99 -3.43 15.97
C LYS A 220 23.20 -2.67 16.55
N LYS A 221 24.07 -2.14 15.68
CA LYS A 221 25.22 -1.33 16.11
C LYS A 221 24.79 0.04 16.66
N GLU A 222 23.78 0.67 16.04
CA GLU A 222 23.23 1.94 16.49
C GLU A 222 22.50 1.78 17.84
N ASP A 223 21.71 0.73 18.02
CA ASP A 223 21.03 0.44 19.28
C ASP A 223 22.03 0.19 20.42
N ALA A 224 23.09 -0.56 20.16
CA ALA A 224 24.16 -0.83 21.14
C ALA A 224 25.01 0.40 21.52
N GLN A 225 24.99 1.47 20.72
CA GLN A 225 25.67 2.74 21.02
C GLN A 225 24.80 3.71 21.82
N ASN A 226 23.48 3.47 21.87
CA ASN A 226 22.52 4.34 22.55
C ASN A 226 22.07 3.79 23.92
N GLU A 227 22.56 2.60 24.32
CA GLU A 227 22.42 2.03 25.67
C GLU A 227 23.62 2.37 26.55
#